data_300dd843a1604ca3539244036bae6c30
#
_entry.id   300dd843a1604ca3539244036bae6c30
#
_cell.length_a   1.000
_cell.length_b   1.000
_cell.length_c   1.000
_cell.angle_alpha   90.00
_cell.angle_beta   90.00
_cell.angle_gamma   90.00
#
_symmetry.space_group_name_H-M   'P 1'
#
loop_
_entity.id
_entity.type
_entity.pdbx_description
1 polymer ?
#
loop_
_entity_poly.entity_id
_entity_poly.type
_entity_poly.pdbx_seq_one_letter_code
_entity_poly.pdbx_strand_id
1 'polypeptide(L)'
;MSMVEKHQTTTVLQGEITAERVSALEKRLENLEEQLKQISGELPENRISMIVFSGDLDKVLPAFIIATGAAAMGMEASLFFTFWGLNALKKRRDLSGKGFLEKMFAMMMPVGTEGLGLSKMNFFGIGAKLMRVLMKRKQVASLEELAQMAREMGVKIVACQMSMDVLGIKREELWDGIEVGGVATFLAEAAKSKLTLFI
;
A
#
# COMPACT_ATOMS: atom_id res chain seq x y z
N MET A 1 -39.29 44.76 50.92
CA MET A 1 -38.85 43.67 49.95
C MET A 1 -38.01 42.73 50.73
N SER A 2 -38.51 41.51 50.92
CA SER A 2 -37.98 40.49 51.85
C SER A 2 -36.71 39.87 51.28
N MET A 3 -35.77 39.53 52.14
CA MET A 3 -34.53 38.74 51.77
C MET A 3 -34.82 37.48 50.96
N VAL A 4 -36.00 36.87 51.17
CA VAL A 4 -36.49 35.69 50.47
C VAL A 4 -36.76 35.95 48.98
N GLU A 5 -37.35 37.08 48.61
CA GLU A 5 -37.61 37.45 47.20
C GLU A 5 -36.35 37.68 46.39
N LYS A 6 -35.30 38.28 47.00
CA LYS A 6 -34.00 38.46 46.35
C LYS A 6 -33.32 37.14 46.07
N HIS A 7 -33.44 36.14 46.96
CA HIS A 7 -32.82 34.83 46.82
C HIS A 7 -33.50 34.02 45.72
N GLN A 8 -34.83 34.05 45.64
CA GLN A 8 -35.59 33.37 44.59
C GLN A 8 -35.33 33.92 43.20
N THR A 9 -35.27 35.24 43.05
CA THR A 9 -34.98 35.89 41.76
C THR A 9 -33.57 35.57 41.26
N THR A 10 -32.58 35.55 42.17
CA THR A 10 -31.20 35.19 41.81
C THR A 10 -31.06 33.72 41.39
N THR A 11 -31.77 32.80 42.03
CA THR A 11 -31.76 31.37 41.73
C THR A 11 -32.43 31.07 40.38
N VAL A 12 -33.54 31.77 40.05
CA VAL A 12 -34.23 31.63 38.76
C VAL A 12 -33.37 32.14 37.63
N LEU A 13 -32.73 33.30 37.78
CA LEU A 13 -31.83 33.87 36.76
C LEU A 13 -30.58 33.00 36.52
N GLN A 14 -30.01 32.40 37.57
CA GLN A 14 -28.91 31.45 37.42
C GLN A 14 -29.34 30.14 36.73
N GLY A 15 -30.57 29.66 36.95
CA GLY A 15 -31.12 28.47 36.26
C GLY A 15 -31.37 28.75 34.78
N GLU A 16 -31.90 29.90 34.41
CA GLU A 16 -32.12 30.26 33.00
C GLU A 16 -30.81 30.48 32.25
N ILE A 17 -29.82 31.13 32.87
CA ILE A 17 -28.47 31.32 32.25
C ILE A 17 -27.77 30.00 32.05
N THR A 18 -27.91 29.03 32.96
CA THR A 18 -27.33 27.70 32.80
C THR A 18 -28.04 26.86 31.72
N ALA A 19 -29.37 26.95 31.64
CA ALA A 19 -30.13 26.21 30.61
C ALA A 19 -29.84 26.75 29.19
N GLU A 20 -29.77 28.06 28.99
CA GLU A 20 -29.35 28.65 27.72
C GLU A 20 -27.91 28.27 27.34
N ARG A 21 -27.01 28.32 28.31
CA ARG A 21 -25.62 27.88 28.07
C ARG A 21 -25.53 26.40 27.71
N VAL A 22 -26.26 25.53 28.37
CA VAL A 22 -26.32 24.11 28.05
C VAL A 22 -26.85 23.90 26.64
N SER A 23 -27.96 24.51 26.27
CA SER A 23 -28.53 24.45 24.93
C SER A 23 -27.58 24.99 23.85
N ALA A 24 -26.86 26.06 24.12
CA ALA A 24 -25.86 26.61 23.21
C ALA A 24 -24.63 25.69 23.05
N LEU A 25 -24.23 25.00 24.12
CA LEU A 25 -23.16 24.02 24.08
C LEU A 25 -23.58 22.73 23.33
N GLU A 26 -24.82 22.26 23.54
CA GLU A 26 -25.37 21.13 22.80
C GLU A 26 -25.38 21.38 21.29
N LYS A 27 -25.86 22.55 20.85
CA LYS A 27 -25.83 22.94 19.43
C LYS A 27 -24.39 23.03 18.86
N ARG A 28 -23.46 23.51 19.67
CA ARG A 28 -22.04 23.55 19.29
C ARG A 28 -21.44 22.15 19.15
N LEU A 29 -21.78 21.25 20.05
CA LEU A 29 -21.37 19.87 20.04
C LEU A 29 -21.90 19.17 18.78
N GLU A 30 -23.18 19.30 18.50
CA GLU A 30 -23.84 18.74 17.31
C GLU A 30 -23.19 19.25 16.00
N ASN A 31 -22.91 20.56 15.92
CA ASN A 31 -22.21 21.14 14.77
C ASN A 31 -20.76 20.64 14.63
N LEU A 32 -20.04 20.50 15.75
CA LEU A 32 -18.68 19.95 15.75
C LEU A 32 -18.66 18.48 15.37
N GLU A 33 -19.63 17.70 15.81
CA GLU A 33 -19.78 16.29 15.43
C GLU A 33 -20.06 16.15 13.92
N GLU A 34 -20.92 17.03 13.37
CA GLU A 34 -21.22 17.05 11.93
C GLU A 34 -19.98 17.47 11.11
N GLN A 35 -19.24 18.49 11.55
CA GLN A 35 -17.98 18.89 10.93
C GLN A 35 -16.92 17.82 11.00
N LEU A 36 -16.77 17.13 12.15
CA LEU A 36 -15.86 15.99 12.30
C LEU A 36 -16.23 14.85 11.37
N LYS A 37 -17.52 14.57 11.21
CA LYS A 37 -18.02 13.53 10.31
C LYS A 37 -17.74 13.85 8.84
N GLN A 38 -17.89 15.10 8.42
CA GLN A 38 -17.52 15.56 7.09
C GLN A 38 -16.00 15.44 6.86
N ILE A 39 -15.19 15.97 7.76
CA ILE A 39 -13.73 15.94 7.66
C ILE A 39 -13.20 14.50 7.70
N SER A 40 -13.75 13.65 8.55
CA SER A 40 -13.32 12.25 8.64
C SER A 40 -13.63 11.44 7.38
N GLY A 41 -14.68 11.81 6.63
CA GLY A 41 -15.00 11.20 5.33
C GLY A 41 -14.08 11.63 4.19
N GLU A 42 -13.39 12.76 4.33
CA GLU A 42 -12.45 13.31 3.35
C GLU A 42 -10.98 12.97 3.66
N LEU A 43 -10.70 12.51 4.90
CA LEU A 43 -9.33 12.14 5.28
C LEU A 43 -8.90 10.85 4.60
N PRO A 44 -7.66 10.80 4.07
CA PRO A 44 -7.14 9.57 3.51
C PRO A 44 -7.05 8.47 4.58
N GLU A 45 -7.39 7.26 4.18
CA GLU A 45 -7.30 6.07 5.03
C GLU A 45 -5.85 5.80 5.45
N ASN A 46 -5.65 5.10 6.57
CA ASN A 46 -4.31 4.73 7.05
C ASN A 46 -3.69 3.65 6.15
N ARG A 47 -3.41 4.03 4.91
CA ARG A 47 -3.04 3.15 3.80
C ARG A 47 -1.88 3.73 3.01
N ILE A 48 -1.06 2.84 2.44
CA ILE A 48 -0.02 3.15 1.45
C ILE A 48 -0.26 2.31 0.19
N SER A 49 -0.19 2.96 -0.97
CA SER A 49 -0.25 2.29 -2.28
C SER A 49 1.02 2.56 -3.07
N MET A 50 1.60 1.52 -3.65
CA MET A 50 2.84 1.63 -4.41
C MET A 50 2.72 0.98 -5.77
N ILE A 51 3.20 1.67 -6.81
CA ILE A 51 3.44 1.06 -8.13
C ILE A 51 4.87 0.53 -8.13
N VAL A 52 5.02 -0.75 -8.47
CA VAL A 52 6.31 -1.40 -8.71
C VAL A 52 6.45 -1.65 -10.21
N PHE A 53 7.14 -0.73 -10.87
CA PHE A 53 7.34 -0.76 -12.31
C PHE A 53 8.62 -1.52 -12.69
N SER A 54 9.69 -1.34 -11.92
CA SER A 54 10.99 -1.93 -12.19
C SER A 54 11.04 -3.40 -11.75
N GLY A 55 11.77 -4.21 -12.52
CA GLY A 55 12.11 -5.58 -12.20
C GLY A 55 13.53 -5.75 -11.63
N ASP A 56 14.16 -4.67 -11.18
CA ASP A 56 15.50 -4.69 -10.61
C ASP A 56 15.48 -4.96 -9.11
N LEU A 57 16.43 -5.75 -8.62
CA LEU A 57 16.53 -6.12 -7.20
C LEU A 57 16.59 -4.89 -6.28
N ASP A 58 17.39 -3.90 -6.63
CA ASP A 58 17.59 -2.65 -5.87
C ASP A 58 16.40 -1.69 -5.94
N LYS A 59 15.36 -2.02 -6.72
CA LYS A 59 14.08 -1.30 -6.79
C LYS A 59 12.97 -2.07 -6.08
N VAL A 60 12.88 -3.37 -6.34
CA VAL A 60 11.83 -4.23 -5.75
C VAL A 60 12.06 -4.43 -4.25
N LEU A 61 13.33 -4.55 -3.81
CA LEU A 61 13.68 -4.72 -2.41
C LEU A 61 13.14 -3.58 -1.52
N PRO A 62 13.39 -2.28 -1.82
CA PRO A 62 12.80 -1.17 -1.07
C PRO A 62 11.27 -1.18 -1.06
N ALA A 63 10.61 -1.57 -2.15
CA ALA A 63 9.16 -1.66 -2.19
C ALA A 63 8.62 -2.63 -1.13
N PHE A 64 9.22 -3.81 -0.99
CA PHE A 64 8.83 -4.76 0.06
C PHE A 64 9.24 -4.31 1.46
N ILE A 65 10.39 -3.65 1.63
CA ILE A 65 10.78 -3.06 2.93
C ILE A 65 9.77 -2.02 3.39
N ILE A 66 9.34 -1.12 2.50
CA ILE A 66 8.35 -0.09 2.81
C ILE A 66 7.00 -0.73 3.10
N ALA A 67 6.57 -1.72 2.30
CA ALA A 67 5.30 -2.39 2.49
C ALA A 67 5.22 -3.13 3.83
N THR A 68 6.26 -3.89 4.19
CA THR A 68 6.32 -4.61 5.47
C THR A 68 6.44 -3.65 6.65
N GLY A 69 7.22 -2.56 6.50
CA GLY A 69 7.31 -1.51 7.50
C GLY A 69 5.98 -0.81 7.74
N ALA A 70 5.24 -0.47 6.67
CA ALA A 70 3.91 0.12 6.77
C ALA A 70 2.93 -0.82 7.46
N ALA A 71 2.91 -2.11 7.09
CA ALA A 71 2.07 -3.11 7.72
C ALA A 71 2.40 -3.28 9.22
N ALA A 72 3.69 -3.26 9.59
CA ALA A 72 4.13 -3.29 10.98
C ALA A 72 3.68 -2.06 11.78
N MET A 73 3.48 -0.92 11.13
CA MET A 73 2.91 0.30 11.72
C MET A 73 1.37 0.32 11.74
N GLY A 74 0.71 -0.78 11.38
CA GLY A 74 -0.74 -0.87 11.32
C GLY A 74 -1.38 -0.13 10.14
N MET A 75 -0.62 0.12 9.07
CA MET A 75 -1.14 0.65 7.82
C MET A 75 -1.52 -0.50 6.87
N GLU A 76 -2.56 -0.31 6.09
CA GLU A 76 -2.81 -1.18 4.95
C GLU A 76 -1.82 -0.88 3.83
N ALA A 77 -1.14 -1.89 3.32
CA ALA A 77 -0.18 -1.72 2.23
C ALA A 77 -0.65 -2.45 0.96
N SER A 78 -0.54 -1.78 -0.18
CA SER A 78 -0.88 -2.32 -1.50
C SER A 78 0.27 -2.11 -2.48
N LEU A 79 0.68 -3.19 -3.16
CA LEU A 79 1.71 -3.21 -4.19
C LEU A 79 1.08 -3.55 -5.55
N PHE A 80 1.12 -2.62 -6.49
CA PHE A 80 0.65 -2.83 -7.86
C PHE A 80 1.84 -3.04 -8.79
N PHE A 81 2.04 -4.28 -9.20
CA PHE A 81 3.14 -4.66 -10.10
C PHE A 81 2.74 -4.50 -11.55
N THR A 82 3.56 -3.77 -12.30
CA THR A 82 3.34 -3.52 -13.73
C THR A 82 4.64 -3.71 -14.51
N PHE A 83 4.55 -3.95 -15.81
CA PHE A 83 5.68 -4.15 -16.72
C PHE A 83 6.77 -5.07 -16.15
N TRP A 84 7.99 -4.54 -15.97
CA TRP A 84 9.15 -5.33 -15.55
C TRP A 84 9.04 -5.81 -14.11
N GLY A 85 8.28 -5.08 -13.26
CA GLY A 85 7.99 -5.47 -11.89
C GLY A 85 7.31 -6.84 -11.78
N LEU A 86 6.49 -7.22 -12.78
CA LEU A 86 5.82 -8.52 -12.82
C LEU A 86 6.81 -9.71 -12.76
N ASN A 87 8.06 -9.50 -13.19
CA ASN A 87 9.06 -10.57 -13.14
C ASN A 87 9.38 -11.02 -11.70
N ALA A 88 9.27 -10.12 -10.73
CA ALA A 88 9.45 -10.45 -9.31
C ALA A 88 8.40 -11.44 -8.80
N LEU A 89 7.19 -11.39 -9.37
CA LEU A 89 6.06 -12.22 -8.97
C LEU A 89 6.00 -13.59 -9.65
N LYS A 90 6.90 -13.87 -10.60
CA LYS A 90 6.90 -15.15 -11.32
C LYS A 90 7.42 -16.28 -10.44
N LYS A 91 6.73 -17.41 -10.43
CA LYS A 91 7.18 -18.66 -9.83
C LYS A 91 7.78 -19.63 -10.85
N ARG A 92 7.43 -19.44 -12.12
CA ARG A 92 7.90 -20.29 -13.24
C ARG A 92 7.81 -19.53 -14.56
N ARG A 93 8.42 -20.12 -15.59
CA ARG A 93 8.31 -19.68 -16.99
C ARG A 93 7.46 -20.69 -17.75
N ASP A 94 6.43 -20.23 -18.44
CA ASP A 94 5.64 -21.05 -19.35
C ASP A 94 5.75 -20.48 -20.78
N LEU A 95 6.21 -21.32 -21.71
CA LEU A 95 6.34 -20.98 -23.13
C LEU A 95 5.21 -21.56 -23.98
N SER A 96 4.32 -22.37 -23.39
CA SER A 96 3.24 -23.04 -24.11
C SER A 96 2.20 -22.03 -24.61
N GLY A 97 1.79 -22.17 -25.87
CA GLY A 97 0.77 -21.33 -26.49
C GLY A 97 1.15 -19.88 -26.74
N LYS A 98 2.41 -19.46 -26.49
CA LYS A 98 2.91 -18.11 -26.74
C LYS A 98 3.37 -17.96 -28.20
N GLY A 99 3.18 -16.76 -28.76
CA GLY A 99 3.71 -16.37 -30.05
C GLY A 99 5.24 -16.30 -30.07
N PHE A 100 5.85 -16.15 -31.22
CA PHE A 100 7.32 -16.10 -31.36
C PHE A 100 7.95 -14.95 -30.55
N LEU A 101 7.41 -13.74 -30.65
CA LEU A 101 7.90 -12.57 -29.92
C LEU A 101 7.73 -12.72 -28.42
N GLU A 102 6.57 -13.21 -27.96
CA GLU A 102 6.31 -13.48 -26.55
C GLU A 102 7.26 -14.54 -25.96
N LYS A 103 7.58 -15.59 -26.72
CA LYS A 103 8.58 -16.58 -26.32
C LYS A 103 9.96 -15.97 -26.17
N MET A 104 10.37 -15.13 -27.12
CA MET A 104 11.65 -14.43 -27.07
C MET A 104 11.74 -13.55 -25.82
N PHE A 105 10.72 -12.71 -25.55
CA PHE A 105 10.66 -11.91 -24.34
C PHE A 105 10.65 -12.78 -23.07
N ALA A 106 9.84 -13.83 -23.03
CA ALA A 106 9.78 -14.72 -21.90
C ALA A 106 11.14 -15.38 -21.58
N MET A 107 11.95 -15.71 -22.61
CA MET A 107 13.29 -16.27 -22.43
C MET A 107 14.31 -15.25 -21.91
N MET A 108 14.17 -13.98 -22.31
CA MET A 108 15.07 -12.90 -21.87
C MET A 108 14.76 -12.37 -20.48
N MET A 109 13.50 -12.44 -20.05
CA MET A 109 13.07 -11.90 -18.76
C MET A 109 13.48 -12.81 -17.59
N PRO A 110 13.90 -12.22 -16.45
CA PRO A 110 14.15 -12.99 -15.24
C PRO A 110 12.86 -13.63 -14.69
N VAL A 111 13.01 -14.65 -13.87
CA VAL A 111 11.91 -15.35 -13.21
C VAL A 111 12.10 -15.29 -11.71
N GLY A 112 11.11 -14.73 -11.03
CA GLY A 112 11.08 -14.66 -9.57
C GLY A 112 12.11 -13.73 -8.97
N THR A 113 12.03 -13.58 -7.67
CA THR A 113 12.88 -12.68 -6.88
C THR A 113 14.35 -13.02 -6.97
N GLU A 114 14.68 -14.31 -7.04
CA GLU A 114 16.07 -14.78 -7.18
C GLU A 114 16.72 -14.42 -8.53
N GLY A 115 15.89 -14.31 -9.58
CA GLY A 115 16.34 -14.01 -10.93
C GLY A 115 16.63 -12.52 -11.17
N LEU A 116 16.23 -11.62 -10.28
CA LEU A 116 16.36 -10.18 -10.50
C LEU A 116 17.82 -9.73 -10.46
N GLY A 117 18.18 -8.91 -11.46
CA GLY A 117 19.47 -8.23 -11.54
C GLY A 117 19.45 -6.90 -10.77
N LEU A 118 20.59 -6.18 -10.82
CA LEU A 118 20.66 -4.79 -10.36
C LEU A 118 20.42 -3.82 -11.51
N SER A 119 19.84 -2.66 -11.22
CA SER A 119 19.65 -1.57 -12.18
C SER A 119 20.97 -1.00 -12.68
N LYS A 120 21.97 -0.97 -11.82
CA LYS A 120 23.35 -0.55 -12.10
C LYS A 120 24.34 -1.59 -11.59
N MET A 121 25.52 -1.65 -12.21
CA MET A 121 26.61 -2.54 -11.81
C MET A 121 26.23 -4.04 -11.82
N ASN A 122 25.29 -4.44 -12.68
CA ASN A 122 24.82 -5.83 -12.70
C ASN A 122 25.88 -6.80 -13.28
N PHE A 123 26.71 -6.36 -14.24
CA PHE A 123 27.82 -7.15 -14.84
C PHE A 123 27.44 -8.63 -15.09
N PHE A 124 26.44 -8.87 -15.94
CA PHE A 124 25.91 -10.20 -16.23
C PHE A 124 25.41 -10.98 -14.97
N GLY A 125 24.91 -10.26 -13.97
CA GLY A 125 24.37 -10.84 -12.73
C GLY A 125 25.38 -11.01 -11.58
N ILE A 126 26.67 -10.73 -11.81
CA ILE A 126 27.69 -10.80 -10.77
C ILE A 126 27.38 -9.79 -9.66
N GLY A 127 26.99 -8.55 -10.01
CA GLY A 127 26.64 -7.52 -9.07
C GLY A 127 25.46 -7.90 -8.16
N ALA A 128 24.42 -8.51 -8.73
CA ALA A 128 23.27 -8.97 -7.96
C ALA A 128 23.64 -10.11 -6.99
N LYS A 129 24.51 -11.04 -7.41
CA LYS A 129 25.02 -12.10 -6.53
C LYS A 129 25.84 -11.51 -5.38
N LEU A 130 26.74 -10.57 -5.67
CA LEU A 130 27.55 -9.89 -4.64
C LEU A 130 26.68 -9.13 -3.65
N MET A 131 25.65 -8.41 -4.14
CA MET A 131 24.70 -7.71 -3.28
C MET A 131 23.99 -8.67 -2.31
N ARG A 132 23.48 -9.81 -2.80
CA ARG A 132 22.85 -10.84 -1.95
C ARG A 132 23.83 -11.39 -0.90
N VAL A 133 25.10 -11.62 -1.26
CA VAL A 133 26.13 -12.05 -0.30
C VAL A 133 26.37 -10.98 0.77
N LEU A 134 26.43 -9.70 0.39
CA LEU A 134 26.58 -8.58 1.33
C LEU A 134 25.39 -8.47 2.25
N MET A 135 24.17 -8.56 1.73
CA MET A 135 22.93 -8.56 2.53
C MET A 135 22.96 -9.67 3.58
N LYS A 136 23.30 -10.89 3.16
CA LYS A 136 23.40 -12.04 4.08
C LYS A 136 24.46 -11.81 5.17
N ARG A 137 25.64 -11.29 4.81
CA ARG A 137 26.71 -10.96 5.78
C ARG A 137 26.29 -9.87 6.78
N LYS A 138 25.45 -8.95 6.35
CA LYS A 138 24.95 -7.83 7.20
C LYS A 138 23.64 -8.17 7.90
N GLN A 139 23.16 -9.42 7.78
CA GLN A 139 21.89 -9.87 8.36
C GLN A 139 20.69 -9.02 7.89
N VAL A 140 20.75 -8.54 6.66
CA VAL A 140 19.61 -7.89 5.99
C VAL A 140 18.75 -8.96 5.34
N ALA A 141 17.46 -8.90 5.59
CA ALA A 141 16.50 -9.85 5.02
C ALA A 141 16.58 -9.87 3.48
N SER A 142 16.52 -11.06 2.91
CA SER A 142 16.47 -11.25 1.46
C SER A 142 15.14 -10.77 0.88
N LEU A 143 15.10 -10.54 -0.43
CA LEU A 143 13.85 -10.17 -1.10
C LEU A 143 12.77 -11.27 -0.94
N GLU A 144 13.18 -12.53 -0.95
CA GLU A 144 12.32 -13.70 -0.74
C GLU A 144 11.67 -13.67 0.65
N GLU A 145 12.47 -13.44 1.69
CA GLU A 145 11.99 -13.33 3.07
C GLU A 145 11.04 -12.15 3.24
N LEU A 146 11.37 -10.99 2.68
CA LEU A 146 10.50 -9.81 2.73
C LEU A 146 9.19 -10.02 1.97
N ALA A 147 9.24 -10.67 0.81
CA ALA A 147 8.05 -10.97 0.03
C ALA A 147 7.12 -11.95 0.74
N GLN A 148 7.68 -12.96 1.41
CA GLN A 148 6.92 -13.88 2.24
C GLN A 148 6.30 -13.16 3.43
N MET A 149 7.09 -12.37 4.15
CA MET A 149 6.63 -11.55 5.29
C MET A 149 5.50 -10.60 4.88
N ALA A 150 5.63 -9.92 3.74
CA ALA A 150 4.57 -9.04 3.22
C ALA A 150 3.25 -9.79 3.02
N ARG A 151 3.30 -11.00 2.46
CA ARG A 151 2.11 -11.85 2.27
C ARG A 151 1.50 -12.29 3.60
N GLU A 152 2.32 -12.70 4.56
CA GLU A 152 1.88 -13.09 5.91
C GLU A 152 1.26 -11.92 6.68
N MET A 153 1.76 -10.71 6.46
CA MET A 153 1.22 -9.48 7.06
C MET A 153 -0.01 -8.92 6.32
N GLY A 154 -0.49 -9.59 5.28
CA GLY A 154 -1.69 -9.20 4.53
C GLY A 154 -1.47 -8.04 3.56
N VAL A 155 -0.23 -7.78 3.12
CA VAL A 155 0.04 -6.80 2.07
C VAL A 155 -0.66 -7.23 0.79
N LYS A 156 -1.49 -6.35 0.25
CA LYS A 156 -2.22 -6.60 -1.00
C LYS A 156 -1.26 -6.52 -2.18
N ILE A 157 -1.16 -7.61 -2.96
CA ILE A 157 -0.31 -7.68 -4.15
C ILE A 157 -1.19 -7.85 -5.37
N VAL A 158 -1.09 -6.91 -6.31
CA VAL A 158 -1.89 -6.85 -7.53
C VAL A 158 -0.98 -6.86 -8.75
N ALA A 159 -1.24 -7.75 -9.70
CA ALA A 159 -0.57 -7.81 -10.99
C ALA A 159 -1.39 -7.07 -12.05
N CYS A 160 -0.73 -6.21 -12.83
CA CYS A 160 -1.37 -5.44 -13.89
C CYS A 160 -1.77 -6.34 -15.07
N GLN A 161 -3.09 -6.48 -15.33
CA GLN A 161 -3.61 -7.29 -16.44
C GLN A 161 -3.05 -6.86 -17.79
N MET A 162 -3.08 -5.55 -18.10
CA MET A 162 -2.58 -5.04 -19.38
C MET A 162 -1.11 -5.41 -19.60
N SER A 163 -0.28 -5.30 -18.56
CA SER A 163 1.15 -5.65 -18.68
C SER A 163 1.36 -7.15 -18.80
N MET A 164 0.52 -7.96 -18.18
CA MET A 164 0.53 -9.41 -18.36
C MET A 164 0.22 -9.76 -19.82
N ASP A 165 -0.82 -9.15 -20.40
CA ASP A 165 -1.23 -9.39 -21.78
C ASP A 165 -0.12 -8.98 -22.78
N VAL A 166 0.48 -7.79 -22.60
CA VAL A 166 1.56 -7.28 -23.47
C VAL A 166 2.80 -8.14 -23.39
N LEU A 167 3.18 -8.62 -22.19
CA LEU A 167 4.38 -9.43 -21.99
C LEU A 167 4.12 -10.94 -22.15
N GLY A 168 2.88 -11.33 -22.44
CA GLY A 168 2.48 -12.72 -22.58
C GLY A 168 2.65 -13.52 -21.28
N ILE A 169 2.49 -12.89 -20.11
CA ILE A 169 2.58 -13.53 -18.80
C ILE A 169 1.23 -14.10 -18.42
N LYS A 170 1.17 -15.41 -18.18
CA LYS A 170 -0.05 -16.07 -17.73
C LYS A 170 -0.19 -16.01 -16.22
N ARG A 171 -1.44 -16.06 -15.71
CA ARG A 171 -1.72 -16.07 -14.27
C ARG A 171 -1.02 -17.24 -13.55
N GLU A 172 -0.94 -18.39 -14.20
CA GLU A 172 -0.30 -19.61 -13.67
C GLU A 172 1.22 -19.47 -13.52
N GLU A 173 1.82 -18.47 -14.16
CA GLU A 173 3.24 -18.16 -14.01
C GLU A 173 3.53 -17.35 -12.74
N LEU A 174 2.51 -16.67 -12.17
CA LEU A 174 2.63 -15.82 -10.98
C LEU A 174 2.43 -16.61 -9.68
N TRP A 175 2.80 -16.01 -8.56
CA TRP A 175 2.54 -16.56 -7.23
C TRP A 175 1.05 -16.82 -7.02
N ASP A 176 0.75 -17.81 -6.18
CA ASP A 176 -0.63 -18.10 -5.81
C ASP A 176 -1.17 -17.02 -4.86
N GLY A 177 -2.47 -16.71 -4.99
CA GLY A 177 -3.13 -15.70 -4.15
C GLY A 177 -2.93 -14.24 -4.59
N ILE A 178 -2.24 -13.96 -5.72
CA ILE A 178 -2.12 -12.61 -6.27
C ILE A 178 -3.43 -12.21 -6.94
N GLU A 179 -3.86 -10.99 -6.70
CA GLU A 179 -4.96 -10.38 -7.45
C GLU A 179 -4.48 -9.90 -8.83
N VAL A 180 -5.36 -9.92 -9.80
CA VAL A 180 -5.12 -9.33 -11.13
C VAL A 180 -6.07 -8.17 -11.30
N GLY A 181 -5.54 -7.02 -11.69
CA GLY A 181 -6.34 -5.81 -11.83
C GLY A 181 -5.78 -4.83 -12.87
N GLY A 182 -6.61 -3.87 -13.24
CA GLY A 182 -6.23 -2.77 -14.14
C GLY A 182 -5.82 -1.51 -13.39
N VAL A 183 -5.53 -0.44 -14.15
CA VAL A 183 -5.20 0.87 -13.59
C VAL A 183 -6.30 1.42 -12.67
N ALA A 184 -7.57 1.13 -12.98
CA ALA A 184 -8.70 1.56 -12.15
C ALA A 184 -8.64 0.93 -10.74
N THR A 185 -8.22 -0.34 -10.64
CA THR A 185 -8.01 -1.01 -9.34
C THR A 185 -6.94 -0.28 -8.52
N PHE A 186 -5.83 0.09 -9.15
CA PHE A 186 -4.78 0.86 -8.48
C PHE A 186 -5.27 2.25 -8.06
N LEU A 187 -5.95 2.99 -8.94
CA LEU A 187 -6.43 4.33 -8.64
C LEU A 187 -7.46 4.36 -7.51
N ALA A 188 -8.32 3.35 -7.43
CA ALA A 188 -9.28 3.21 -6.33
C ALA A 188 -8.61 3.05 -4.95
N GLU A 189 -7.47 2.34 -4.90
CA GLU A 189 -6.65 2.21 -3.68
C GLU A 189 -5.84 3.49 -3.42
N ALA A 190 -5.20 4.04 -4.47
CA ALA A 190 -4.35 5.21 -4.36
C ALA A 190 -5.11 6.47 -3.91
N ALA A 191 -6.34 6.67 -4.41
CA ALA A 191 -7.17 7.80 -4.05
C ALA A 191 -7.53 7.85 -2.55
N LYS A 192 -7.53 6.70 -1.89
CA LYS A 192 -7.80 6.58 -0.45
C LYS A 192 -6.53 6.58 0.40
N SER A 193 -5.36 6.47 -0.22
CA SER A 193 -4.10 6.29 0.49
C SER A 193 -3.53 7.60 1.00
N LYS A 194 -2.98 7.60 2.22
CA LYS A 194 -2.18 8.71 2.76
C LYS A 194 -0.87 8.92 2.00
N LEU A 195 -0.33 7.85 1.43
CA LEU A 195 0.93 7.88 0.71
C LEU A 195 0.84 7.01 -0.55
N THR A 196 1.29 7.57 -1.66
CA THR A 196 1.40 6.86 -2.93
C THR A 196 2.83 6.99 -3.46
N LEU A 197 3.45 5.87 -3.82
CA LEU A 197 4.82 5.82 -4.33
C LEU A 197 4.89 5.13 -5.69
N PHE A 198 5.87 5.55 -6.49
CA PHE A 198 6.23 4.92 -7.77
C PHE A 198 7.70 4.49 -7.71
N ILE A 199 7.99 3.18 -7.92
CA ILE A 199 9.29 2.54 -7.76
C ILE A 199 9.69 1.76 -9.02
#